data_ba04f07f3ca2993bb50829b5012784d3
#
_entry.id   ba04f07f3ca2993bb50829b5012784d3
#
_cell.length_a   1.000
_cell.length_b   1.000
_cell.length_c   1.000
_cell.angle_alpha   90.00
_cell.angle_beta   90.00
_cell.angle_gamma   90.00
#
_symmetry.space_group_name_H-M   'P 1'
#
loop_
_entity.id
_entity.type
_entity.pdbx_description
1 polymer ?
#
loop_
_entity_poly.entity_id
_entity_poly.type
_entity_poly.pdbx_seq_one_letter_code
_entity_poly.pdbx_strand_id
1 'polypeptide(L)'
;PKELTAATLEGDRIPLNRLWNRRQCTKFNGTSYITQRAAEAVYSAEGKAQIKETIDYYMTNAQIMKEGLEAAGLKVYGGVNAPYLWVKTPNGLSSWRFFEQMLYEANVVGTPGVGFGPSGEGYIRLTAFGERNDCIEAMRRIKNWL
;
A
#
# COMPACT_ATOMS: atom_id res chain seq x y z
N PRO A 1 14.58 -24.05 -21.48
CA PRO A 1 14.98 -23.19 -20.37
C PRO A 1 16.19 -23.80 -19.68
N LYS A 2 17.22 -22.98 -19.34
CA LYS A 2 18.35 -23.47 -18.56
C LYS A 2 17.81 -23.99 -17.23
N GLU A 3 18.18 -25.21 -16.86
CA GLU A 3 17.81 -25.78 -15.58
C GLU A 3 18.46 -24.95 -14.45
N LEU A 4 17.63 -24.37 -13.59
CA LEU A 4 18.09 -23.64 -12.41
C LEU A 4 18.55 -24.67 -11.37
N THR A 5 19.77 -24.51 -10.88
CA THR A 5 20.35 -25.35 -9.83
C THR A 5 20.81 -24.49 -8.66
N ALA A 6 20.77 -25.03 -7.44
CA ALA A 6 21.40 -24.43 -6.26
C ALA A 6 22.48 -25.37 -5.72
N ALA A 7 23.52 -24.82 -5.11
CA ALA A 7 24.50 -25.60 -4.36
C ALA A 7 23.97 -25.89 -2.95
N THR A 8 24.20 -27.13 -2.46
CA THR A 8 24.01 -27.45 -1.05
C THR A 8 25.19 -26.92 -0.23
N LEU A 9 25.08 -26.98 1.09
CA LEU A 9 26.20 -26.66 1.99
C LEU A 9 27.40 -27.60 1.81
N GLU A 10 27.15 -28.82 1.28
CA GLU A 10 28.17 -29.86 0.97
C GLU A 10 28.77 -29.72 -0.44
N GLY A 11 28.27 -28.75 -1.23
CA GLY A 11 28.76 -28.45 -2.57
C GLY A 11 28.05 -29.18 -3.72
N ASP A 12 27.09 -30.05 -3.43
CA ASP A 12 26.29 -30.72 -4.46
C ASP A 12 25.33 -29.75 -5.16
N ARG A 13 25.03 -30.03 -6.42
CA ARG A 13 24.03 -29.21 -7.17
C ARG A 13 22.68 -29.90 -7.24
N ILE A 14 21.66 -29.20 -6.76
CA ILE A 14 20.26 -29.66 -6.77
C ILE A 14 19.48 -28.95 -7.88
N PRO A 15 18.70 -29.69 -8.71
CA PRO A 15 17.84 -29.09 -9.72
C PRO A 15 16.61 -28.43 -9.09
N LEU A 16 16.59 -27.10 -9.01
CA LEU A 16 15.51 -26.34 -8.39
C LEU A 16 14.18 -26.49 -9.13
N ASN A 17 14.19 -26.56 -10.46
CA ASN A 17 12.97 -26.70 -11.26
C ASN A 17 12.16 -27.94 -10.88
N ARG A 18 12.83 -29.06 -10.63
CA ARG A 18 12.18 -30.33 -10.23
C ARG A 18 11.55 -30.20 -8.84
N LEU A 19 12.25 -29.62 -7.90
CA LEU A 19 11.76 -29.38 -6.54
C LEU A 19 10.59 -28.41 -6.54
N TRP A 20 10.71 -27.31 -7.28
CA TRP A 20 9.64 -26.31 -7.43
C TRP A 20 8.38 -26.92 -8.07
N ASN A 21 8.54 -27.64 -9.17
CA ASN A 21 7.41 -28.27 -9.85
C ASN A 21 6.68 -29.27 -8.94
N ARG A 22 7.41 -30.10 -8.21
CA ARG A 22 6.82 -31.01 -7.21
C ARG A 22 6.05 -30.26 -6.15
N ARG A 23 6.61 -29.19 -5.59
CA ARG A 23 5.94 -28.38 -4.58
C ARG A 23 4.67 -27.72 -5.15
N GLN A 24 4.76 -27.13 -6.32
CA GLN A 24 3.65 -26.43 -6.98
C GLN A 24 2.48 -27.41 -7.25
N CYS A 25 2.77 -28.58 -7.82
CA CYS A 25 1.75 -29.57 -8.17
C CYS A 25 1.13 -30.27 -6.97
N THR A 26 1.84 -30.36 -5.83
CA THR A 26 1.35 -31.08 -4.64
C THR A 26 0.74 -30.19 -3.57
N LYS A 27 1.13 -28.91 -3.50
CA LYS A 27 0.70 -27.97 -2.45
C LYS A 27 -0.32 -26.94 -2.93
N PHE A 28 -0.23 -26.49 -4.17
CA PHE A 28 -0.97 -25.32 -4.65
C PHE A 28 -1.93 -25.62 -5.82
N ASN A 29 -1.74 -26.69 -6.57
CA ASN A 29 -2.51 -27.06 -7.77
C ASN A 29 -2.63 -25.98 -8.85
N GLY A 30 -1.94 -24.85 -8.66
CA GLY A 30 -2.00 -23.67 -9.52
C GLY A 30 -3.24 -22.80 -9.29
N THR A 31 -3.27 -21.68 -9.97
CA THR A 31 -4.39 -20.73 -9.97
C THR A 31 -5.48 -21.21 -10.93
N SER A 32 -6.74 -20.92 -10.62
CA SER A 32 -7.86 -21.28 -11.50
C SER A 32 -7.69 -20.67 -12.90
N TYR A 33 -8.18 -21.35 -13.93
CA TYR A 33 -8.07 -20.89 -15.31
C TYR A 33 -8.71 -19.51 -15.53
N ILE A 34 -9.85 -19.25 -14.91
CA ILE A 34 -10.54 -17.96 -15.00
C ILE A 34 -9.62 -16.82 -14.47
N THR A 35 -8.96 -17.04 -13.33
CA THR A 35 -8.02 -16.06 -12.76
C THR A 35 -6.80 -15.87 -13.66
N GLN A 36 -6.30 -16.94 -14.32
CA GLN A 36 -5.20 -16.82 -15.28
C GLN A 36 -5.60 -15.98 -16.49
N ARG A 37 -6.82 -16.15 -17.03
CA ARG A 37 -7.33 -15.35 -18.14
C ARG A 37 -7.54 -13.88 -17.74
N ALA A 38 -8.04 -13.64 -16.53
CA ALA A 38 -8.16 -12.28 -15.99
C ALA A 38 -6.79 -11.61 -15.85
N ALA A 39 -5.79 -12.33 -15.35
CA ALA A 39 -4.43 -11.81 -15.24
C ALA A 39 -3.80 -11.48 -16.61
N GLU A 40 -4.08 -12.31 -17.65
CA GLU A 40 -3.62 -12.03 -19.00
C GLU A 40 -4.27 -10.76 -19.58
N ALA A 41 -5.57 -10.54 -19.33
CA ALA A 41 -6.30 -9.36 -19.79
C ALA A 41 -5.69 -8.04 -19.31
N VAL A 42 -5.05 -8.02 -18.13
CA VAL A 42 -4.33 -6.87 -17.57
C VAL A 42 -3.25 -6.34 -18.54
N TYR A 43 -2.64 -7.22 -19.33
CA TYR A 43 -1.57 -6.86 -20.27
C TYR A 43 -2.07 -6.42 -21.65
N SER A 44 -3.36 -6.51 -21.92
CA SER A 44 -3.95 -5.97 -23.15
C SER A 44 -3.83 -4.44 -23.22
N ALA A 45 -3.99 -3.86 -24.38
CA ALA A 45 -3.99 -2.40 -24.54
C ALA A 45 -5.11 -1.74 -23.70
N GLU A 46 -6.29 -2.33 -23.72
CA GLU A 46 -7.44 -1.87 -22.94
C GLU A 46 -7.20 -2.02 -21.44
N GLY A 47 -6.72 -3.17 -20.97
CA GLY A 47 -6.41 -3.41 -19.56
C GLY A 47 -5.38 -2.43 -19.02
N LYS A 48 -4.32 -2.15 -19.78
CA LYS A 48 -3.32 -1.14 -19.41
C LYS A 48 -3.91 0.26 -19.32
N ALA A 49 -4.81 0.64 -20.24
CA ALA A 49 -5.46 1.94 -20.20
C ALA A 49 -6.35 2.10 -18.96
N GLN A 50 -7.18 1.10 -18.66
CA GLN A 50 -8.05 1.09 -17.47
C GLN A 50 -7.24 1.13 -16.17
N ILE A 51 -6.14 0.36 -16.09
CA ILE A 51 -5.25 0.37 -14.92
C ILE A 51 -4.61 1.74 -14.75
N LYS A 52 -4.14 2.35 -15.83
CA LYS A 52 -3.56 3.68 -15.77
C LYS A 52 -4.56 4.70 -15.25
N GLU A 53 -5.79 4.71 -15.74
CA GLU A 53 -6.85 5.60 -15.28
C GLU A 53 -7.12 5.43 -13.79
N THR A 54 -7.21 4.19 -13.31
CA THR A 54 -7.41 3.87 -11.90
C THR A 54 -6.24 4.35 -11.03
N ILE A 55 -5.01 4.13 -11.48
CA ILE A 55 -3.82 4.59 -10.76
C ILE A 55 -3.77 6.12 -10.74
N ASP A 56 -4.02 6.78 -11.86
CA ASP A 56 -4.04 8.25 -11.95
C ASP A 56 -5.10 8.85 -11.01
N TYR A 57 -6.26 8.20 -10.88
CA TYR A 57 -7.29 8.61 -9.94
C TYR A 57 -6.79 8.57 -8.47
N TYR A 58 -6.19 7.46 -8.05
CA TYR A 58 -5.67 7.32 -6.69
C TYR A 58 -4.46 8.22 -6.42
N MET A 59 -3.59 8.40 -7.40
CA MET A 59 -2.44 9.30 -7.25
C MET A 59 -2.87 10.77 -7.16
N THR A 60 -3.94 11.16 -7.86
CA THR A 60 -4.54 12.48 -7.71
C THR A 60 -5.11 12.67 -6.29
N ASN A 61 -5.80 11.66 -5.76
CA ASN A 61 -6.26 11.68 -4.37
C ASN A 61 -5.09 11.82 -3.38
N ALA A 62 -4.01 11.08 -3.62
CA ALA A 62 -2.81 11.15 -2.77
C ALA A 62 -2.19 12.56 -2.76
N GLN A 63 -2.16 13.22 -3.92
CA GLN A 63 -1.69 14.59 -4.02
C GLN A 63 -2.59 15.56 -3.24
N ILE A 64 -3.91 15.49 -3.42
CA ILE A 64 -4.90 16.30 -2.68
C ILE A 64 -4.73 16.12 -1.17
N MET A 65 -4.60 14.86 -0.72
CA MET A 65 -4.41 14.57 0.71
C MET A 65 -3.07 15.10 1.22
N LYS A 66 -2.00 14.95 0.46
CA LYS A 66 -0.67 15.45 0.84
C LYS A 66 -0.69 16.97 1.01
N GLU A 67 -1.20 17.69 0.01
CA GLU A 67 -1.32 19.15 0.05
C GLU A 67 -2.19 19.61 1.23
N GLY A 68 -3.31 18.93 1.48
CA GLY A 68 -4.21 19.24 2.59
C GLY A 68 -3.55 19.05 3.96
N LEU A 69 -2.81 17.97 4.15
CA LEU A 69 -2.10 17.66 5.40
C LEU A 69 -0.91 18.62 5.63
N GLU A 70 -0.16 18.94 4.57
CA GLU A 70 0.94 19.92 4.65
C GLU A 70 0.41 21.32 4.94
N ALA A 71 -0.73 21.70 4.34
CA ALA A 71 -1.41 22.98 4.66
C ALA A 71 -1.99 23.04 6.08
N ALA A 72 -2.23 21.88 6.72
CA ALA A 72 -2.58 21.78 8.14
C ALA A 72 -1.33 21.78 9.07
N GLY A 73 -0.12 21.96 8.53
CA GLY A 73 1.12 22.01 9.29
C GLY A 73 1.73 20.64 9.62
N LEU A 74 1.22 19.55 9.05
CA LEU A 74 1.74 18.22 9.28
C LEU A 74 2.88 17.87 8.31
N LYS A 75 3.84 17.10 8.80
CA LYS A 75 4.94 16.57 7.98
C LYS A 75 4.52 15.26 7.32
N VAL A 76 4.53 15.23 5.98
CA VAL A 76 4.03 14.11 5.17
C VAL A 76 5.15 13.51 4.33
N TYR A 77 5.15 12.18 4.24
CA TYR A 77 6.04 11.40 3.38
C TYR A 77 5.22 10.47 2.50
N GLY A 78 5.74 10.11 1.33
CA GLY A 78 5.03 9.25 0.37
C GLY A 78 4.03 10.03 -0.50
N GLY A 79 3.04 9.33 -1.05
CA GLY A 79 2.05 9.91 -1.97
C GLY A 79 2.59 10.28 -3.35
N VAL A 80 3.76 9.76 -3.76
CA VAL A 80 4.42 10.04 -5.05
C VAL A 80 4.46 8.82 -5.95
N ASN A 81 4.90 7.67 -5.42
CA ASN A 81 5.04 6.43 -6.19
C ASN A 81 4.01 5.37 -5.79
N ALA A 82 3.22 5.65 -4.75
CA ALA A 82 2.16 4.80 -4.26
C ALA A 82 1.11 5.66 -3.54
N PRO A 83 -0.17 5.27 -3.53
CA PRO A 83 -1.26 6.03 -2.91
C PRO A 83 -1.31 5.84 -1.38
N TYR A 84 -0.15 5.88 -0.73
CA TYR A 84 0.03 5.81 0.72
C TYR A 84 0.79 7.03 1.22
N LEU A 85 0.29 7.62 2.30
CA LEU A 85 0.91 8.77 2.97
C LEU A 85 1.27 8.38 4.40
N TRP A 86 2.50 8.68 4.78
CA TRP A 86 2.98 8.59 6.15
C TRP A 86 3.02 9.99 6.75
N VAL A 87 2.21 10.18 7.76
CA VAL A 87 2.07 11.47 8.45
C VAL A 87 2.77 11.38 9.80
N LYS A 88 3.75 12.25 10.04
CA LYS A 88 4.38 12.35 11.36
C LYS A 88 3.40 12.95 12.35
N THR A 89 3.23 12.29 13.51
CA THR A 89 2.36 12.81 14.56
C THR A 89 2.91 14.15 15.10
N PRO A 90 2.06 15.15 15.34
CA PRO A 90 2.49 16.42 15.90
C PRO A 90 2.89 16.27 17.38
N ASN A 91 3.71 17.20 17.86
CA ASN A 91 4.04 17.35 19.28
C ASN A 91 4.57 16.10 20.00
N GLY A 92 5.15 15.15 19.25
CA GLY A 92 5.67 13.91 19.81
C GLY A 92 4.60 12.93 20.31
N LEU A 93 3.36 13.07 19.86
CA LEU A 93 2.30 12.14 20.19
C LEU A 93 2.63 10.71 19.71
N SER A 94 2.24 9.71 20.47
CA SER A 94 2.32 8.32 20.02
C SER A 94 1.34 8.06 18.86
N SER A 95 1.63 7.04 18.04
CA SER A 95 0.79 6.66 16.91
C SER A 95 -0.67 6.40 17.33
N TRP A 96 -0.87 5.70 18.46
CA TRP A 96 -2.20 5.42 18.98
C TRP A 96 -2.91 6.66 19.49
N ARG A 97 -2.21 7.53 20.21
CA ARG A 97 -2.84 8.75 20.76
C ARG A 97 -3.30 9.69 19.65
N PHE A 98 -2.49 9.86 18.61
CA PHE A 98 -2.89 10.67 17.45
C PHE A 98 -4.04 10.03 16.66
N PHE A 99 -4.05 8.69 16.53
CA PHE A 99 -5.16 7.96 15.93
C PHE A 99 -6.48 8.21 16.68
N GLU A 100 -6.49 8.08 18.00
CA GLU A 100 -7.68 8.32 18.83
C GLU A 100 -8.20 9.75 18.66
N GLN A 101 -7.32 10.73 18.72
CA GLN A 101 -7.70 12.13 18.53
C GLN A 101 -8.28 12.38 17.13
N MET A 102 -7.62 11.88 16.08
CA MET A 102 -8.10 12.02 14.71
C MET A 102 -9.46 11.34 14.50
N LEU A 103 -9.69 10.20 15.15
CA LEU A 103 -10.97 9.49 15.09
C LEU A 103 -12.09 10.30 15.79
N TYR A 104 -11.86 10.74 17.01
CA TYR A 104 -12.91 11.38 17.80
C TYR A 104 -13.16 12.85 17.42
N GLU A 105 -12.12 13.59 17.05
CA GLU A 105 -12.24 15.03 16.77
C GLU A 105 -12.48 15.32 15.29
N ALA A 106 -11.83 14.57 14.39
CA ALA A 106 -11.98 14.78 12.94
C ALA A 106 -12.89 13.74 12.25
N ASN A 107 -13.30 12.66 12.94
CA ASN A 107 -14.00 11.51 12.35
C ASN A 107 -13.28 10.94 11.12
N VAL A 108 -11.95 10.86 11.19
CA VAL A 108 -11.09 10.29 10.16
C VAL A 108 -10.33 9.11 10.72
N VAL A 109 -10.29 8.02 9.95
CA VAL A 109 -9.60 6.78 10.33
C VAL A 109 -8.31 6.62 9.54
N GLY A 110 -7.21 6.35 10.23
CA GLY A 110 -5.93 5.97 9.64
C GLY A 110 -5.39 4.71 10.31
N THR A 111 -4.21 4.27 9.91
CA THR A 111 -3.55 3.13 10.57
C THR A 111 -2.40 3.64 11.42
N PRO A 112 -2.39 3.39 12.75
CA PRO A 112 -1.25 3.73 13.60
C PRO A 112 0.03 3.11 13.06
N GLY A 113 1.09 3.92 12.91
CA GLY A 113 2.33 3.47 12.27
C GLY A 113 3.02 2.35 13.04
N VAL A 114 2.89 2.32 14.35
CA VAL A 114 3.44 1.24 15.18
C VAL A 114 2.89 -0.15 14.80
N GLY A 115 1.70 -0.22 14.18
CA GLY A 115 1.15 -1.48 13.63
C GLY A 115 2.00 -2.09 12.52
N PHE A 116 2.95 -1.35 11.95
CA PHE A 116 3.91 -1.81 10.93
C PHE A 116 5.30 -2.10 11.51
N GLY A 117 5.44 -2.05 12.83
CA GLY A 117 6.67 -2.28 13.56
C GLY A 117 7.15 -1.07 14.36
N PRO A 118 8.18 -1.23 15.21
CA PRO A 118 8.64 -0.19 16.12
C PRO A 118 9.07 1.12 15.43
N SER A 119 9.63 1.02 14.22
CA SER A 119 10.05 2.20 13.44
C SER A 119 8.88 3.05 12.94
N GLY A 120 7.65 2.54 13.01
CA GLY A 120 6.44 3.28 12.67
C GLY A 120 5.86 4.10 13.82
N GLU A 121 6.44 4.02 15.02
CA GLU A 121 5.97 4.82 16.16
C GLU A 121 6.16 6.33 15.90
N GLY A 122 5.16 7.12 16.29
CA GLY A 122 5.13 8.55 16.00
C GLY A 122 4.70 8.89 14.56
N TYR A 123 4.07 7.93 13.87
CA TYR A 123 3.48 8.11 12.55
C TYR A 123 2.07 7.52 12.48
N ILE A 124 1.29 8.02 11.51
CA ILE A 124 0.05 7.40 11.06
C ILE A 124 0.10 7.22 9.55
N ARG A 125 -0.39 6.08 9.04
CA ARG A 125 -0.51 5.86 7.61
C ARG A 125 -1.94 6.12 7.15
N LEU A 126 -2.07 6.96 6.12
CA LEU A 126 -3.31 7.19 5.39
C LEU A 126 -3.22 6.57 3.99
N THR A 127 -4.36 6.23 3.42
CA THR A 127 -4.48 5.67 2.07
C THR A 127 -5.38 6.54 1.21
N ALA A 128 -5.05 6.66 -0.06
CA ALA A 128 -5.80 7.46 -1.03
C ALA A 128 -6.69 6.62 -1.95
N PHE A 129 -7.06 5.40 -1.52
CA PHE A 129 -7.92 4.48 -2.28
C PHE A 129 -9.41 4.77 -2.17
N GLY A 130 -9.81 5.77 -1.37
CA GLY A 130 -11.21 6.17 -1.20
C GLY A 130 -11.75 7.01 -2.37
N GLU A 131 -13.02 7.36 -2.26
CA GLU A 131 -13.64 8.32 -3.15
C GLU A 131 -13.00 9.72 -2.99
N ARG A 132 -12.85 10.44 -4.11
CA ARG A 132 -12.18 11.75 -4.10
C ARG A 132 -12.83 12.75 -3.15
N ASN A 133 -14.17 12.79 -3.12
CA ASN A 133 -14.90 13.69 -2.24
C ASN A 133 -14.65 13.37 -0.76
N ASP A 134 -14.52 12.09 -0.42
CA ASP A 134 -14.19 11.68 0.95
C ASP A 134 -12.76 12.06 1.34
N CYS A 135 -11.82 11.94 0.40
CA CYS A 135 -10.45 12.40 0.62
C CYS A 135 -10.39 13.92 0.87
N ILE A 136 -11.11 14.72 0.07
CA ILE A 136 -11.20 16.17 0.23
C ILE A 136 -11.84 16.53 1.59
N GLU A 137 -12.96 15.87 1.92
CA GLU A 137 -13.67 16.11 3.18
C GLU A 137 -12.82 15.72 4.39
N ALA A 138 -12.08 14.59 4.33
CA ALA A 138 -11.17 14.21 5.39
C ALA A 138 -10.09 15.28 5.63
N MET A 139 -9.52 15.85 4.57
CA MET A 139 -8.52 16.92 4.68
C MET A 139 -9.13 18.19 5.29
N ARG A 140 -10.34 18.55 4.91
CA ARG A 140 -11.09 19.68 5.49
C ARG A 140 -11.30 19.48 7.00
N ARG A 141 -11.69 18.27 7.41
CA ARG A 141 -11.92 17.94 8.84
C ARG A 141 -10.64 18.00 9.65
N ILE A 142 -9.56 17.39 9.14
CA ILE A 142 -8.25 17.42 9.80
C ILE A 142 -7.76 18.86 9.97
N LYS A 143 -7.87 19.68 8.91
CA LYS A 143 -7.46 21.09 8.96
C LYS A 143 -8.26 21.91 9.97
N ASN A 144 -9.56 21.63 10.14
CA ASN A 144 -10.41 22.35 11.07
C ASN A 144 -10.18 21.92 12.53
N TRP A 145 -9.70 20.70 12.73
CA TRP A 145 -9.41 20.16 14.05
C TRP A 145 -8.03 20.63 14.59
N LEU A 146 -7.00 20.69 13.75
CA LEU A 146 -5.64 21.10 14.13
C LEU A 146 -5.51 22.61 14.22
#